data_9297e19e73b284daedfc69d91e8c1116
#
_entry.id   9297e19e73b284daedfc69d91e8c1116
#
_cell.length_a   1.000
_cell.length_b   1.000
_cell.length_c   1.000
_cell.angle_alpha   90.00
_cell.angle_beta   90.00
_cell.angle_gamma   90.00
#
_symmetry.space_group_name_H-M   'P 1'
#
loop_
_entity.id
_entity.type
_entity.pdbx_description
1 polymer ?
#
loop_
_entity_poly.entity_id
_entity_poly.type
_entity_poly.pdbx_seq_one_letter_code
_entity_poly.pdbx_strand_id
1 'polypeptide(L)'
;MSDRENKQTPSNWFKWFDVRHREIGDWAFVLHRLTALGLVLYLGMHLIVLGTLTQGPEAFNSFIELAHNPLFILGELLVVAAALYHGLNGLRVGLTSFGIAVPYQKQLWYVVMAIAVIGSIIFAISMFTA
;
A
#
# COMPACT_ATOMS: atom_id res chain seq x y z
N MET A 1 13.02 -36.90 14.62
CA MET A 1 11.64 -36.68 15.05
C MET A 1 11.64 -35.47 15.96
N SER A 2 10.79 -34.48 15.73
CA SER A 2 10.50 -33.34 16.61
C SER A 2 11.36 -32.10 16.57
N ASP A 3 11.61 -31.49 15.42
CA ASP A 3 11.95 -30.04 15.40
C ASP A 3 10.89 -29.21 14.68
N ARG A 4 9.64 -29.66 14.71
CA ARG A 4 8.48 -28.88 14.27
C ARG A 4 7.73 -28.22 15.42
N GLU A 5 8.36 -28.18 16.59
CA GLU A 5 7.77 -27.55 17.76
C GLU A 5 8.23 -26.11 17.90
N ASN A 6 7.22 -25.29 17.98
CA ASN A 6 7.26 -23.95 18.54
C ASN A 6 7.61 -22.77 17.64
N LYS A 7 6.94 -22.67 16.49
CA LYS A 7 6.62 -21.32 16.00
C LYS A 7 5.58 -20.72 16.94
N GLN A 8 5.99 -20.36 18.14
CA GLN A 8 5.14 -19.67 19.09
C GLN A 8 4.61 -18.40 18.43
N THR A 9 3.31 -18.29 18.38
CA THR A 9 2.63 -17.05 18.06
C THR A 9 3.25 -15.94 18.92
N PRO A 10 3.77 -14.87 18.32
CA PRO A 10 4.44 -13.83 19.11
C PRO A 10 3.48 -13.29 20.17
N SER A 11 3.88 -13.36 21.43
CA SER A 11 3.07 -12.89 22.55
C SER A 11 2.84 -11.36 22.55
N ASN A 12 3.60 -10.63 21.72
CA ASN A 12 3.51 -9.18 21.57
C ASN A 12 3.13 -8.86 20.12
N TRP A 13 2.03 -8.15 19.94
CA TRP A 13 1.57 -7.72 18.61
C TRP A 13 2.59 -6.88 17.83
N PHE A 14 3.52 -6.18 18.50
CA PHE A 14 4.64 -5.49 17.87
C PHE A 14 5.62 -6.43 17.14
N LYS A 15 5.73 -7.70 17.55
CA LYS A 15 6.54 -8.69 16.83
C LYS A 15 5.99 -9.03 15.44
N TRP A 16 4.73 -8.72 15.18
CA TRP A 16 4.14 -8.84 13.85
C TRP A 16 4.74 -7.87 12.83
N PHE A 17 5.31 -6.78 13.31
CA PHE A 17 6.01 -5.79 12.50
C PHE A 17 7.54 -5.95 12.52
N ASP A 18 8.07 -6.90 13.28
CA ASP A 18 9.51 -7.18 13.31
C ASP A 18 9.90 -8.00 12.06
N VAL A 19 10.59 -7.32 11.15
CA VAL A 19 10.96 -7.82 9.81
C VAL A 19 12.42 -8.28 9.72
N ARG A 20 13.17 -8.26 10.83
CA ARG A 20 14.64 -8.39 10.81
C ARG A 20 15.18 -9.76 10.36
N HIS A 21 14.38 -10.79 10.29
CA HIS A 21 14.79 -12.15 9.88
C HIS A 21 13.70 -12.84 9.06
N ARG A 22 12.91 -12.09 8.30
CA ARG A 22 11.75 -12.59 7.59
C ARG A 22 12.05 -12.92 6.14
N GLU A 23 11.41 -13.98 5.67
CA GLU A 23 11.41 -14.33 4.25
C GLU A 23 10.61 -13.33 3.40
N ILE A 24 10.81 -13.37 2.08
CA ILE A 24 10.12 -12.48 1.12
C ILE A 24 8.59 -12.52 1.29
N GLY A 25 8.02 -13.68 1.63
CA GLY A 25 6.59 -13.82 1.88
C GLY A 25 6.09 -13.00 3.07
N ASP A 26 6.88 -12.91 4.12
CA ASP A 26 6.55 -12.11 5.31
C ASP A 26 6.62 -10.62 5.02
N TRP A 27 7.60 -10.18 4.23
CA TRP A 27 7.69 -8.80 3.76
C TRP A 27 6.48 -8.41 2.90
N ALA A 28 6.08 -9.27 1.96
CA ALA A 28 4.91 -9.07 1.15
C ALA A 28 3.64 -8.92 1.99
N PHE A 29 3.52 -9.72 3.04
CA PHE A 29 2.39 -9.67 3.97
C PHE A 29 2.36 -8.37 4.80
N VAL A 30 3.50 -7.98 5.39
CA VAL A 30 3.59 -6.75 6.19
C VAL A 30 3.30 -5.51 5.35
N LEU A 31 3.91 -5.41 4.16
CA LEU A 31 3.67 -4.30 3.24
C LEU A 31 2.21 -4.25 2.78
N HIS A 32 1.59 -5.40 2.52
CA HIS A 32 0.19 -5.47 2.12
C HIS A 32 -0.74 -4.91 3.22
N ARG A 33 -0.48 -5.25 4.48
CA ARG A 33 -1.25 -4.73 5.62
C ARG A 33 -1.00 -3.24 5.86
N LEU A 34 0.26 -2.81 5.78
CA LEU A 34 0.61 -1.41 5.98
C LEU A 34 -0.04 -0.52 4.91
N THR A 35 0.01 -0.95 3.65
CA THR A 35 -0.65 -0.25 2.55
C THR A 35 -2.16 -0.26 2.69
N ALA A 36 -2.77 -1.35 3.19
CA ALA A 36 -4.20 -1.41 3.47
C ALA A 36 -4.62 -0.35 4.50
N LEU A 37 -3.88 -0.23 5.61
CA LEU A 37 -4.16 0.78 6.64
C LEU A 37 -4.02 2.20 6.08
N GLY A 38 -2.98 2.47 5.29
CA GLY A 38 -2.79 3.76 4.63
C GLY A 38 -3.93 4.10 3.68
N LEU A 39 -4.41 3.13 2.91
CA LEU A 39 -5.54 3.32 1.98
C LEU A 39 -6.86 3.56 2.70
N VAL A 40 -7.11 2.89 3.83
CA VAL A 40 -8.31 3.14 4.66
C VAL A 40 -8.30 4.55 5.24
N LEU A 41 -7.17 5.01 5.76
CA LEU A 41 -7.01 6.38 6.25
C LEU A 41 -7.22 7.40 5.12
N TYR A 42 -6.60 7.16 3.96
CA TYR A 42 -6.80 8.00 2.79
C TYR A 42 -8.27 8.06 2.36
N LEU A 43 -8.94 6.91 2.28
CA LEU A 43 -10.36 6.86 1.91
C LEU A 43 -11.22 7.68 2.86
N GLY A 44 -10.99 7.58 4.17
CA GLY A 44 -11.67 8.39 5.18
C GLY A 44 -11.47 9.89 4.94
N MET A 45 -10.22 10.31 4.79
CA MET A 45 -9.90 11.71 4.48
C MET A 45 -10.53 12.17 3.15
N HIS A 46 -10.46 11.34 2.13
CA HIS A 46 -11.02 11.63 0.81
C HIS A 46 -12.52 11.86 0.86
N LEU A 47 -13.24 11.03 1.62
CA LEU A 47 -14.69 11.19 1.81
C LEU A 47 -15.03 12.47 2.59
N ILE A 48 -14.23 12.83 3.60
CA ILE A 48 -14.39 14.09 4.34
C ILE A 48 -14.21 15.28 3.39
N VAL A 49 -13.15 15.27 2.58
CA VAL A 49 -12.88 16.34 1.61
C VAL A 49 -13.99 16.46 0.57
N LEU A 50 -14.45 15.35 0.02
CA LEU A 50 -15.59 15.35 -0.91
C LEU A 50 -16.86 15.87 -0.23
N GLY A 51 -17.03 15.59 1.08
CA GLY A 51 -18.12 16.13 1.87
C GLY A 51 -18.15 17.67 1.93
N THR A 52 -17.00 18.34 1.78
CA THR A 52 -16.95 19.81 1.75
C THR A 52 -17.65 20.41 0.53
N LEU A 53 -17.82 19.63 -0.55
CA LEU A 53 -18.60 20.06 -1.72
C LEU A 53 -20.06 20.39 -1.37
N THR A 54 -20.61 19.74 -0.36
CA THR A 54 -21.98 20.03 0.13
C THR A 54 -22.08 21.39 0.82
N GLN A 55 -20.95 21.96 1.25
CA GLN A 55 -20.85 23.28 1.89
C GLN A 55 -20.63 24.41 0.90
N GLY A 56 -20.46 24.08 -0.38
CA GLY A 56 -20.25 25.03 -1.47
C GLY A 56 -18.83 25.04 -2.02
N PRO A 57 -18.64 25.70 -3.17
CA PRO A 57 -17.37 25.70 -3.89
C PRO A 57 -16.22 26.35 -3.11
N GLU A 58 -16.50 27.33 -2.27
CA GLU A 58 -15.47 28.04 -1.47
C GLU A 58 -14.79 27.07 -0.48
N ALA A 59 -15.56 26.24 0.22
CA ALA A 59 -15.01 25.28 1.18
C ALA A 59 -14.13 24.22 0.49
N PHE A 60 -14.54 23.74 -0.68
CA PHE A 60 -13.75 22.81 -1.47
C PHE A 60 -12.48 23.46 -2.05
N ASN A 61 -12.59 24.68 -2.59
CA ASN A 61 -11.45 25.40 -3.15
C ASN A 61 -10.38 25.71 -2.09
N SER A 62 -10.78 26.03 -0.86
CA SER A 62 -9.84 26.21 0.26
C SER A 62 -9.03 24.95 0.53
N PHE A 63 -9.61 23.76 0.40
CA PHE A 63 -8.88 22.53 0.51
C PHE A 63 -7.94 22.31 -0.69
N ILE A 64 -8.37 22.64 -1.91
CA ILE A 64 -7.52 22.52 -3.11
C ILE A 64 -6.27 23.39 -3.00
N GLU A 65 -6.37 24.60 -2.46
CA GLU A 65 -5.20 25.45 -2.17
C GLU A 65 -4.23 24.76 -1.20
N LEU A 66 -4.76 24.13 -0.15
CA LEU A 66 -3.96 23.36 0.81
C LEU A 66 -3.29 22.15 0.17
N ALA A 67 -3.96 21.51 -0.79
CA ALA A 67 -3.45 20.33 -1.50
C ALA A 67 -2.18 20.63 -2.34
N HIS A 68 -1.93 21.88 -2.69
CA HIS A 68 -0.67 22.29 -3.36
C HIS A 68 0.53 22.35 -2.41
N ASN A 69 0.34 22.14 -1.12
CA ASN A 69 1.45 22.06 -0.17
C ASN A 69 2.31 20.82 -0.46
N PRO A 70 3.66 20.92 -0.43
CA PRO A 70 4.55 19.79 -0.68
C PRO A 70 4.28 18.55 0.17
N LEU A 71 3.76 18.72 1.39
CA LEU A 71 3.39 17.61 2.26
C LEU A 71 2.21 16.81 1.71
N PHE A 72 1.21 17.48 1.14
CA PHE A 72 0.07 16.82 0.48
C PHE A 72 0.49 16.12 -0.81
N ILE A 73 1.35 16.75 -1.60
CA ILE A 73 1.92 16.16 -2.82
C ILE A 73 2.68 14.86 -2.50
N LEU A 74 3.49 14.87 -1.43
CA LEU A 74 4.15 13.65 -0.95
C LEU A 74 3.12 12.60 -0.50
N GLY A 75 2.07 13.02 0.21
CA GLY A 75 0.96 12.16 0.62
C GLY A 75 0.27 11.49 -0.56
N GLU A 76 -0.03 12.23 -1.62
CA GLU A 76 -0.64 11.70 -2.84
C GLU A 76 0.26 10.66 -3.52
N LEU A 77 1.56 10.94 -3.62
CA LEU A 77 2.52 9.98 -4.16
C LEU A 77 2.56 8.68 -3.35
N LEU A 78 2.57 8.79 -2.02
CA LEU A 78 2.53 7.63 -1.13
C LEU A 78 1.23 6.81 -1.28
N VAL A 79 0.10 7.49 -1.45
CA VAL A 79 -1.20 6.82 -1.67
C VAL A 79 -1.21 6.07 -3.00
N VAL A 80 -0.68 6.66 -4.08
CA VAL A 80 -0.59 6.00 -5.39
C VAL A 80 0.33 4.79 -5.31
N ALA A 81 1.50 4.92 -4.68
CA ALA A 81 2.41 3.81 -4.46
C ALA A 81 1.76 2.68 -3.63
N ALA A 82 1.03 3.05 -2.56
CA ALA A 82 0.30 2.10 -1.73
C ALA A 82 -0.80 1.40 -2.52
N ALA A 83 -1.57 2.12 -3.35
CA ALA A 83 -2.64 1.56 -4.16
C ALA A 83 -2.11 0.58 -5.22
N LEU A 84 -1.04 0.95 -5.92
CA LEU A 84 -0.40 0.08 -6.90
C LEU A 84 0.13 -1.20 -6.25
N TYR A 85 0.90 -1.07 -5.19
CA TYR A 85 1.44 -2.24 -4.49
C TYR A 85 0.33 -3.11 -3.92
N HIS A 86 -0.61 -2.53 -3.19
CA HIS A 86 -1.69 -3.25 -2.52
C HIS A 86 -2.57 -4.01 -3.53
N GLY A 87 -2.97 -3.34 -4.61
CA GLY A 87 -3.80 -3.94 -5.65
C GLY A 87 -3.08 -5.08 -6.39
N LEU A 88 -1.85 -4.85 -6.83
CA LEU A 88 -1.07 -5.86 -7.55
C LEU A 88 -0.69 -7.04 -6.65
N ASN A 89 -0.29 -6.78 -5.41
CA ASN A 89 -0.01 -7.86 -4.47
C ASN A 89 -1.29 -8.62 -4.06
N GLY A 90 -2.41 -7.93 -3.96
CA GLY A 90 -3.72 -8.56 -3.76
C GLY A 90 -4.09 -9.50 -4.90
N LEU A 91 -3.86 -9.08 -6.15
CA LEU A 91 -4.04 -9.94 -7.32
C LEU A 91 -3.12 -11.16 -7.26
N ARG A 92 -1.84 -10.98 -6.90
CA ARG A 92 -0.90 -12.09 -6.70
C ARG A 92 -1.43 -13.08 -5.66
N VAL A 93 -1.88 -12.60 -4.51
CA VAL A 93 -2.43 -13.42 -3.42
C VAL A 93 -3.68 -14.16 -3.92
N GLY A 94 -4.57 -13.49 -4.63
CA GLY A 94 -5.76 -14.11 -5.22
C GLY A 94 -5.39 -15.24 -6.16
N LEU A 95 -4.49 -15.02 -7.12
CA LEU A 95 -4.05 -16.05 -8.07
C LEU A 95 -3.45 -17.28 -7.36
N THR A 96 -2.57 -17.05 -6.38
CA THR A 96 -1.95 -18.16 -5.63
C THR A 96 -2.95 -18.90 -4.74
N SER A 97 -3.99 -18.23 -4.25
CA SER A 97 -5.07 -18.85 -3.49
C SER A 97 -5.92 -19.80 -4.33
N PHE A 98 -6.04 -19.56 -5.63
CA PHE A 98 -6.65 -20.48 -6.58
C PHE A 98 -5.71 -21.57 -7.09
N GLY A 99 -4.50 -21.67 -6.54
CA GLY A 99 -3.48 -22.64 -6.97
C GLY A 99 -2.75 -22.24 -8.25
N ILE A 100 -3.00 -21.03 -8.80
CA ILE A 100 -2.37 -20.54 -10.01
C ILE A 100 -1.00 -19.96 -9.66
N ALA A 101 0.04 -20.38 -10.40
CA ALA A 101 1.40 -19.83 -10.30
C ALA A 101 2.03 -19.92 -8.89
N VAL A 102 1.59 -20.86 -8.05
CA VAL A 102 2.12 -21.10 -6.70
C VAL A 102 3.64 -21.27 -6.67
N PRO A 103 4.28 -22.02 -7.61
CA PRO A 103 5.74 -22.17 -7.64
C PRO A 103 6.48 -20.85 -7.93
N TYR A 104 5.81 -19.87 -8.50
CA TYR A 104 6.38 -18.60 -8.96
C TYR A 104 6.06 -17.43 -8.03
N GLN A 105 5.60 -17.68 -6.80
CA GLN A 105 5.17 -16.63 -5.87
C GLN A 105 6.23 -15.55 -5.63
N LYS A 106 7.51 -15.94 -5.52
CA LYS A 106 8.61 -15.01 -5.31
C LYS A 106 8.85 -14.13 -6.53
N GLN A 107 8.88 -14.73 -7.72
CA GLN A 107 9.04 -14.01 -8.97
C GLN A 107 7.89 -13.03 -9.21
N LEU A 108 6.65 -13.46 -8.94
CA LEU A 108 5.48 -12.60 -9.02
C LEU A 108 5.57 -11.40 -8.08
N TRP A 109 6.10 -11.59 -6.87
CA TRP A 109 6.29 -10.48 -5.94
C TRP A 109 7.31 -9.46 -6.47
N TYR A 110 8.42 -9.90 -7.05
CA TYR A 110 9.39 -9.00 -7.69
C TYR A 110 8.78 -8.24 -8.87
N VAL A 111 7.94 -8.89 -9.67
CA VAL A 111 7.20 -8.24 -10.76
C VAL A 111 6.24 -7.19 -10.19
N VAL A 112 5.50 -7.50 -9.14
CA VAL A 112 4.62 -6.55 -8.44
C VAL A 112 5.40 -5.34 -7.96
N MET A 113 6.54 -5.55 -7.30
CA MET A 113 7.40 -4.47 -6.82
C MET A 113 7.92 -3.60 -7.96
N ALA A 114 8.40 -4.22 -9.05
CA ALA A 114 8.90 -3.50 -10.21
C ALA A 114 7.80 -2.62 -10.84
N ILE A 115 6.61 -3.16 -11.05
CA ILE A 115 5.48 -2.41 -11.62
C ILE A 115 5.05 -1.29 -10.67
N ALA A 116 4.96 -1.55 -9.38
CA ALA A 116 4.58 -0.54 -8.39
C ALA A 116 5.58 0.62 -8.34
N VAL A 117 6.87 0.33 -8.34
CA VAL A 117 7.94 1.36 -8.35
C VAL A 117 7.93 2.15 -9.65
N ILE A 118 7.89 1.48 -10.81
CA ILE A 118 7.87 2.16 -12.12
C ILE A 118 6.62 3.01 -12.25
N GLY A 119 5.46 2.49 -11.90
CA GLY A 119 4.20 3.23 -11.93
C GLY A 119 4.22 4.47 -11.02
N SER A 120 4.79 4.34 -9.82
CA SER A 120 4.95 5.47 -8.89
C SER A 120 5.90 6.53 -9.42
N ILE A 121 6.99 6.14 -10.08
CA ILE A 121 7.93 7.08 -10.71
C ILE A 121 7.26 7.81 -11.88
N ILE A 122 6.54 7.10 -12.74
CA ILE A 122 5.79 7.71 -13.86
C ILE A 122 4.78 8.72 -13.32
N PHE A 123 4.04 8.35 -12.29
CA PHE A 123 3.08 9.25 -11.65
C PHE A 123 3.78 10.50 -11.06
N ALA A 124 4.90 10.32 -10.36
CA ALA A 124 5.67 11.43 -9.82
C ALA A 124 6.15 12.39 -10.91
N ILE A 125 6.72 11.85 -12.01
CA ILE A 125 7.15 12.66 -13.16
C ILE A 125 5.95 13.43 -13.73
N SER A 126 4.82 12.76 -13.94
CA SER A 126 3.61 13.40 -14.47
C SER A 126 3.11 14.53 -13.56
N MET A 127 3.16 14.32 -12.24
CA MET A 127 2.73 15.33 -11.25
C MET A 127 3.58 16.59 -11.27
N PHE A 128 4.90 16.46 -11.53
CA PHE A 128 5.82 17.62 -11.55
C PHE A 128 6.00 18.24 -12.94
N THR A 129 5.51 17.61 -14.01
CA THR A 129 5.61 18.10 -15.39
C THR A 129 4.29 18.62 -15.95
N ALA A 130 3.18 18.34 -15.28
CA ALA A 130 1.87 18.89 -15.61
C ALA A 130 1.68 20.27 -14.98
#